data_1e5ff5664ef1cb2767765c543c8e9431
#
_entry.id   1e5ff5664ef1cb2767765c543c8e9431
#
_cell.length_a   1.000
_cell.length_b   1.000
_cell.length_c   1.000
_cell.angle_alpha   90.00
_cell.angle_beta   90.00
_cell.angle_gamma   90.00
#
_symmetry.space_group_name_H-M   'P 1'
#
loop_
_entity.id
_entity.type
_entity.pdbx_description
1 polymer ?
#
loop_
_entity_poly.entity_id
_entity_poly.type
_entity_poly.pdbx_seq_one_letter_code
_entity_poly.pdbx_strand_id
1 'polypeptide(L)'
;MMGRMFARPRLIYHAAHAPPPSLPGFPNVTRSRALTLMACVMGFLPACASMALAQERPTRVEVWDLKLGSAVEALPDGFAEYACGSNGGPPGVPLGSWREFRRCRAEPDGRHEVYFRYDDELEYWAKANNFTTEVEQFSGTKVYGFPVVLSALFDAGGVLVGLRIVSDPRDPSRRREEAYALRNFITGRFGRDGWDCVDHSLADGETAVLRTFIKQDCRKTIDGVGVATLQTRYLRKKGQSQYDPRTDRETDGQFESHVRFELTK
;
A
#
# COMPACT_ATOMS: atom_id res chain seq x y z
N MET A 1 50.53 31.05 -20.45
CA MET A 1 49.38 31.95 -20.35
C MET A 1 48.51 31.52 -19.17
N MET A 2 48.49 32.38 -18.16
CA MET A 2 47.83 32.15 -16.84
C MET A 2 46.31 32.27 -16.97
N GLY A 3 45.56 31.26 -16.59
CA GLY A 3 44.11 31.27 -16.48
C GLY A 3 43.65 31.31 -15.01
N ARG A 4 42.99 32.35 -14.62
CA ARG A 4 42.58 32.71 -13.24
C ARG A 4 41.55 31.74 -12.65
N MET A 5 41.87 31.22 -11.46
CA MET A 5 40.87 30.62 -10.52
C MET A 5 39.96 31.70 -9.98
N PHE A 6 38.64 31.52 -10.18
CA PHE A 6 37.62 32.28 -9.45
C PHE A 6 37.12 31.46 -8.23
N ALA A 7 37.47 31.97 -7.05
CA ALA A 7 36.94 31.48 -5.78
C ALA A 7 35.54 32.04 -5.60
N ARG A 8 34.54 31.18 -5.28
CA ARG A 8 33.18 31.58 -4.88
C ARG A 8 33.13 31.76 -3.35
N PRO A 9 32.50 32.83 -2.84
CA PRO A 9 32.32 33.03 -1.42
C PRO A 9 31.26 32.09 -0.84
N ARG A 10 31.58 31.49 0.31
CA ARG A 10 30.63 30.75 1.16
C ARG A 10 29.77 31.77 1.92
N LEU A 11 28.48 31.75 1.68
CA LEU A 11 27.50 32.44 2.54
C LEU A 11 27.24 31.55 3.77
N ILE A 12 27.66 32.07 4.92
CA ILE A 12 27.35 31.49 6.23
C ILE A 12 26.02 32.11 6.69
N TYR A 13 24.96 31.32 6.73
CA TYR A 13 23.69 31.73 7.34
C TYR A 13 23.78 31.49 8.86
N HIS A 14 23.88 32.57 9.62
CA HIS A 14 23.62 32.55 11.05
C HIS A 14 22.10 32.58 11.26
N ALA A 15 21.51 31.48 11.70
CA ALA A 15 20.15 31.43 12.20
C ALA A 15 20.13 32.03 13.62
N ALA A 16 19.58 33.21 13.78
CA ALA A 16 19.28 33.80 15.06
C ALA A 16 18.03 33.12 15.64
N HIS A 17 18.20 32.42 16.77
CA HIS A 17 17.09 31.90 17.56
C HIS A 17 16.45 33.04 18.33
N ALA A 18 15.19 33.37 18.00
CA ALA A 18 14.35 34.22 18.82
C ALA A 18 13.71 33.40 19.95
N PRO A 19 13.65 33.91 21.20
CA PRO A 19 12.97 33.22 22.29
C PRO A 19 11.44 33.27 22.13
N PRO A 20 10.72 32.25 22.66
CA PRO A 20 9.26 32.19 22.56
C PRO A 20 8.58 33.30 23.42
N PRO A 21 7.40 33.78 23.03
CA PRO A 21 6.66 34.77 23.79
C PRO A 21 6.13 34.19 25.11
N SER A 22 6.25 35.01 26.18
CA SER A 22 5.74 34.72 27.52
C SER A 22 4.22 34.78 27.57
N LEU A 23 3.59 33.76 28.16
CA LEU A 23 2.15 33.69 28.40
C LEU A 23 1.71 34.74 29.44
N PRO A 24 0.54 35.36 29.29
CA PRO A 24 0.01 36.30 30.26
C PRO A 24 -0.47 35.61 31.53
N GLY A 25 -0.11 36.20 32.68
CA GLY A 25 -0.41 35.69 34.01
C GLY A 25 -1.89 35.74 34.36
N PHE A 26 -2.36 34.71 35.05
CA PHE A 26 -3.69 34.64 35.65
C PHE A 26 -3.78 35.56 36.87
N PRO A 27 -4.90 36.30 37.07
CA PRO A 27 -5.11 37.11 38.24
C PRO A 27 -5.45 36.23 39.46
N ASN A 28 -4.76 36.51 40.60
CA ASN A 28 -5.04 35.98 41.93
C ASN A 28 -6.41 36.44 42.41
N VAL A 29 -7.32 35.47 42.65
CA VAL A 29 -8.59 35.75 43.32
C VAL A 29 -8.41 35.53 44.81
N THR A 30 -8.41 36.65 45.55
CA THR A 30 -8.44 36.72 47.02
C THR A 30 -9.76 36.21 47.56
N ARG A 31 -9.66 35.30 48.55
CA ARG A 31 -10.79 34.74 49.33
C ARG A 31 -11.39 35.87 50.17
N SER A 32 -12.66 36.17 49.95
CA SER A 32 -13.52 36.90 50.89
C SER A 32 -14.63 35.99 51.40
N ARG A 33 -14.67 35.80 52.74
CA ARG A 33 -15.69 35.04 53.45
C ARG A 33 -16.91 35.92 53.60
N ALA A 34 -18.05 35.53 53.07
CA ALA A 34 -19.35 36.01 53.53
C ALA A 34 -20.33 34.82 53.57
N LEU A 35 -20.70 34.44 54.79
CA LEU A 35 -21.83 33.53 55.03
C LEU A 35 -23.12 34.25 54.62
N THR A 36 -23.87 33.66 53.72
CA THR A 36 -25.31 33.93 53.59
C THR A 36 -26.01 32.61 53.29
N LEU A 37 -26.76 32.16 54.32
CA LEU A 37 -27.72 31.04 54.21
C LEU A 37 -28.85 31.47 53.28
N MET A 38 -29.03 30.82 52.17
CA MET A 38 -30.23 30.88 51.37
C MET A 38 -30.53 29.48 50.83
N ALA A 39 -31.61 28.91 51.37
CA ALA A 39 -32.14 27.63 50.94
C ALA A 39 -32.68 27.76 49.51
N CYS A 40 -32.02 27.12 48.55
CA CYS A 40 -32.57 26.93 47.22
C CYS A 40 -32.86 25.47 46.96
N VAL A 41 -34.10 25.23 46.64
CA VAL A 41 -34.68 23.96 46.20
C VAL A 41 -33.85 23.41 45.07
N MET A 42 -33.20 22.23 45.29
CA MET A 42 -32.47 21.50 44.26
C MET A 42 -33.47 20.82 43.32
N GLY A 43 -33.72 21.43 42.18
CA GLY A 43 -34.21 20.72 41.01
C GLY A 43 -33.09 19.86 40.44
N PHE A 44 -33.18 18.56 40.61
CA PHE A 44 -32.34 17.54 39.95
C PHE A 44 -32.64 17.56 38.44
N LEU A 45 -31.87 18.29 37.65
CA LEU A 45 -31.79 18.08 36.20
C LEU A 45 -30.84 16.92 35.97
N PRO A 46 -31.27 15.81 35.38
CA PRO A 46 -30.35 14.78 34.93
C PRO A 46 -29.55 15.38 33.79
N ALA A 47 -28.29 15.63 34.03
CA ALA A 47 -27.32 15.87 32.96
C ALA A 47 -27.25 14.58 32.11
N CYS A 48 -28.02 14.56 31.01
CA CYS A 48 -27.79 13.59 29.95
C CYS A 48 -26.41 13.82 29.41
N ALA A 49 -25.41 13.15 29.99
CA ALA A 49 -24.10 12.99 29.38
C ALA A 49 -24.35 12.19 28.09
N SER A 50 -24.48 12.91 26.97
CA SER A 50 -24.39 12.32 25.66
C SER A 50 -22.99 11.74 25.56
N MET A 51 -22.82 10.45 25.87
CA MET A 51 -21.66 9.69 25.47
C MET A 51 -21.67 9.73 23.93
N ALA A 52 -20.87 10.62 23.37
CA ALA A 52 -20.50 10.53 21.97
C ALA A 52 -19.80 9.17 21.84
N LEU A 53 -20.55 8.17 21.35
CA LEU A 53 -19.98 6.91 20.91
C LEU A 53 -18.95 7.30 19.86
N ALA A 54 -17.66 7.23 20.21
CA ALA A 54 -16.62 7.30 19.23
C ALA A 54 -16.93 6.19 18.23
N GLN A 55 -17.31 6.58 17.03
CA GLN A 55 -17.61 5.65 15.95
C GLN A 55 -16.31 4.96 15.63
N GLU A 56 -16.16 3.71 16.04
CA GLU A 56 -14.99 2.90 15.74
C GLU A 56 -14.86 2.86 14.21
N ARG A 57 -13.67 3.22 13.72
CA ARG A 57 -13.39 3.11 12.28
C ARG A 57 -13.53 1.64 11.87
N PRO A 58 -14.20 1.35 10.76
CA PRO A 58 -14.31 -0.01 10.28
C PRO A 58 -12.91 -0.60 10.06
N THR A 59 -12.72 -1.82 10.54
CA THR A 59 -11.47 -2.55 10.35
C THR A 59 -11.39 -2.98 8.89
N ARG A 60 -10.37 -2.51 8.17
CA ARG A 60 -10.11 -2.94 6.80
C ARG A 60 -9.68 -4.40 6.79
N VAL A 61 -10.32 -5.20 5.94
CA VAL A 61 -9.87 -6.58 5.65
C VAL A 61 -8.63 -6.51 4.76
N GLU A 62 -7.56 -7.13 5.20
CA GLU A 62 -6.28 -7.14 4.47
C GLU A 62 -6.10 -8.45 3.69
N VAL A 63 -5.26 -8.44 2.65
CA VAL A 63 -4.92 -9.65 1.90
C VAL A 63 -4.38 -10.77 2.80
N TRP A 64 -3.75 -10.39 3.91
CA TRP A 64 -3.16 -11.31 4.87
C TRP A 64 -4.16 -12.00 5.81
N ASP A 65 -5.42 -11.58 5.78
CA ASP A 65 -6.52 -12.24 6.51
C ASP A 65 -7.03 -13.47 5.75
N LEU A 66 -6.71 -13.56 4.46
CA LEU A 66 -7.01 -14.73 3.64
C LEU A 66 -6.07 -15.88 4.02
N LYS A 67 -6.64 -16.98 4.53
CA LYS A 67 -5.88 -18.15 4.97
C LYS A 67 -5.92 -19.25 3.91
N LEU A 68 -4.75 -19.67 3.43
CA LEU A 68 -4.66 -20.79 2.49
C LEU A 68 -5.25 -22.07 3.11
N GLY A 69 -6.00 -22.79 2.31
CA GLY A 69 -6.73 -23.99 2.73
C GLY A 69 -8.16 -23.70 3.22
N SER A 70 -8.59 -22.44 3.30
CA SER A 70 -9.98 -22.10 3.61
C SER A 70 -10.89 -22.39 2.42
N ALA A 71 -12.09 -22.90 2.71
CA ALA A 71 -13.14 -22.99 1.70
C ALA A 71 -13.64 -21.59 1.31
N VAL A 72 -14.08 -21.42 0.09
CA VAL A 72 -14.54 -20.16 -0.47
C VAL A 72 -15.65 -19.50 0.36
N GLU A 73 -16.50 -20.31 1.00
CA GLU A 73 -17.60 -19.86 1.88
C GLU A 73 -17.11 -19.24 3.20
N ALA A 74 -15.89 -19.59 3.61
CA ALA A 74 -15.30 -19.13 4.88
C ALA A 74 -14.42 -17.87 4.71
N LEU A 75 -14.27 -17.37 3.48
CA LEU A 75 -13.48 -16.19 3.21
C LEU A 75 -14.26 -14.92 3.61
N PRO A 76 -13.55 -13.88 4.09
CA PRO A 76 -14.18 -12.61 4.43
C PRO A 76 -14.75 -11.93 3.18
N ASP A 77 -15.91 -11.28 3.32
CA ASP A 77 -16.59 -10.54 2.24
C ASP A 77 -16.27 -9.01 2.25
N GLY A 78 -15.22 -8.59 2.96
CA GLY A 78 -14.86 -7.17 3.13
C GLY A 78 -14.08 -6.55 1.97
N PHE A 79 -14.25 -7.06 0.75
CA PHE A 79 -13.61 -6.52 -0.45
C PHE A 79 -14.63 -5.88 -1.38
N ALA A 80 -14.24 -4.80 -2.04
CA ALA A 80 -15.16 -3.95 -2.80
C ALA A 80 -15.54 -4.50 -4.17
N GLU A 81 -14.67 -5.26 -4.81
CA GLU A 81 -14.80 -5.67 -6.19
C GLU A 81 -14.22 -7.06 -6.39
N TYR A 82 -14.95 -7.87 -7.15
CA TYR A 82 -14.51 -9.19 -7.56
C TYR A 82 -14.61 -9.33 -9.08
N ALA A 83 -13.63 -9.95 -9.69
CA ALA A 83 -13.63 -10.25 -11.12
C ALA A 83 -12.74 -11.46 -11.40
N CYS A 84 -12.86 -12.04 -12.58
CA CYS A 84 -11.88 -13.03 -13.01
C CYS A 84 -10.52 -12.37 -13.17
N GLY A 85 -9.49 -13.00 -12.60
CA GLY A 85 -8.11 -12.57 -12.74
C GLY A 85 -7.58 -12.84 -14.15
N SER A 86 -6.47 -12.20 -14.47
CA SER A 86 -5.77 -12.34 -15.74
C SER A 86 -4.26 -12.46 -15.55
N ASN A 87 -3.88 -13.31 -14.59
CA ASN A 87 -2.48 -13.56 -14.24
C ASN A 87 -1.72 -12.29 -13.77
N GLY A 88 -2.40 -11.48 -12.93
CA GLY A 88 -1.84 -10.22 -12.43
C GLY A 88 -2.01 -9.03 -13.38
N GLY A 89 -2.74 -9.20 -14.46
CA GLY A 89 -3.13 -8.14 -15.38
C GLY A 89 -4.46 -7.46 -15.00
N PRO A 90 -5.06 -6.69 -15.92
CA PRO A 90 -6.36 -6.08 -15.71
C PRO A 90 -7.44 -7.11 -15.39
N PRO A 91 -8.40 -6.80 -14.48
CA PRO A 91 -9.49 -7.70 -14.17
C PRO A 91 -10.35 -8.00 -15.42
N GLY A 92 -10.84 -9.23 -15.50
CA GLY A 92 -11.69 -9.71 -16.58
C GLY A 92 -13.18 -9.57 -16.27
N VAL A 93 -13.94 -10.68 -16.41
CA VAL A 93 -15.37 -10.72 -16.19
C VAL A 93 -15.70 -10.39 -14.72
N PRO A 94 -16.59 -9.42 -14.44
CA PRO A 94 -17.02 -9.10 -13.10
C PRO A 94 -17.75 -10.28 -12.41
N LEU A 95 -17.56 -10.41 -11.12
CA LEU A 95 -18.18 -11.42 -10.26
C LEU A 95 -18.90 -10.73 -9.11
N GLY A 96 -19.96 -11.37 -8.60
CA GLY A 96 -20.67 -10.88 -7.42
C GLY A 96 -19.98 -11.25 -6.10
N SER A 97 -19.19 -12.30 -6.07
CA SER A 97 -18.45 -12.77 -4.88
C SER A 97 -17.42 -13.84 -5.24
N TRP A 98 -16.64 -14.26 -4.23
CA TRP A 98 -15.75 -15.42 -4.32
C TRP A 98 -16.42 -16.70 -4.86
N ARG A 99 -17.70 -16.92 -4.51
CA ARG A 99 -18.45 -18.15 -4.84
C ARG A 99 -18.60 -18.36 -6.34
N GLU A 100 -18.44 -17.32 -7.12
CA GLU A 100 -18.52 -17.38 -8.57
C GLU A 100 -17.19 -17.75 -9.26
N PHE A 101 -16.17 -18.16 -8.51
CA PHE A 101 -14.82 -18.45 -9.03
C PHE A 101 -14.79 -19.39 -10.25
N ARG A 102 -15.76 -20.32 -10.34
CA ARG A 102 -15.85 -21.25 -11.47
C ARG A 102 -16.23 -20.60 -12.80
N ARG A 103 -16.72 -19.37 -12.77
CA ARG A 103 -16.95 -18.56 -14.00
C ARG A 103 -15.64 -18.11 -14.64
N CYS A 104 -14.56 -18.10 -13.87
CA CYS A 104 -13.23 -17.76 -14.35
C CYS A 104 -12.62 -18.97 -15.04
N ARG A 105 -11.98 -18.73 -16.18
CA ARG A 105 -11.25 -19.78 -16.89
C ARG A 105 -10.14 -20.32 -15.98
N ALA A 106 -10.04 -21.64 -15.87
CA ALA A 106 -8.95 -22.28 -15.16
C ALA A 106 -7.60 -21.99 -15.84
N GLU A 107 -6.59 -21.72 -15.03
CA GLU A 107 -5.19 -21.67 -15.47
C GLU A 107 -4.72 -23.08 -15.93
N PRO A 108 -3.57 -23.18 -16.60
CA PRO A 108 -3.06 -24.49 -17.06
C PRO A 108 -2.86 -25.53 -15.95
N ASP A 109 -2.68 -25.08 -14.73
CA ASP A 109 -2.52 -25.92 -13.53
C ASP A 109 -3.87 -26.24 -12.83
N GLY A 110 -4.99 -25.83 -13.42
CA GLY A 110 -6.34 -26.12 -12.94
C GLY A 110 -6.87 -25.13 -11.89
N ARG A 111 -6.12 -24.11 -11.53
CA ARG A 111 -6.55 -23.08 -10.59
C ARG A 111 -7.44 -22.04 -11.27
N HIS A 112 -8.42 -21.50 -10.53
CA HIS A 112 -9.25 -20.39 -10.95
C HIS A 112 -8.78 -19.11 -10.25
N GLU A 113 -8.41 -18.10 -11.00
CA GLU A 113 -7.95 -16.83 -10.47
C GLU A 113 -9.12 -15.85 -10.30
N VAL A 114 -9.33 -15.37 -9.08
CA VAL A 114 -10.29 -14.31 -8.76
C VAL A 114 -9.54 -13.08 -8.30
N TYR A 115 -9.61 -12.02 -9.12
CA TYR A 115 -9.18 -10.69 -8.74
C TYR A 115 -10.10 -10.12 -7.67
N PHE A 116 -9.55 -9.35 -6.74
CA PHE A 116 -10.31 -8.60 -5.75
C PHE A 116 -9.65 -7.27 -5.41
N ARG A 117 -10.44 -6.34 -4.89
CA ARG A 117 -9.99 -5.02 -4.50
C ARG A 117 -10.43 -4.72 -3.05
N TYR A 118 -9.64 -3.94 -2.32
CA TYR A 118 -10.07 -3.43 -1.04
C TYR A 118 -11.29 -2.53 -1.22
N ASP A 119 -12.17 -2.50 -0.21
CA ASP A 119 -13.24 -1.50 -0.21
C ASP A 119 -12.65 -0.09 -0.06
N ASP A 120 -13.40 0.89 -0.53
CA ASP A 120 -12.95 2.29 -0.55
C ASP A 120 -13.50 3.07 0.65
N GLU A 121 -14.07 2.42 1.67
CA GLU A 121 -14.71 3.11 2.80
C GLU A 121 -13.70 3.96 3.58
N LEU A 122 -12.53 3.42 3.89
CA LEU A 122 -11.46 4.16 4.57
C LEU A 122 -10.94 5.32 3.72
N GLU A 123 -10.82 5.14 2.41
CA GLU A 123 -10.47 6.20 1.47
C GLU A 123 -11.55 7.28 1.43
N TYR A 124 -12.82 6.90 1.37
CA TYR A 124 -13.94 7.83 1.39
C TYR A 124 -13.93 8.70 2.67
N TRP A 125 -13.78 8.08 3.85
CA TRP A 125 -13.71 8.80 5.11
C TRP A 125 -12.49 9.72 5.19
N ALA A 126 -11.35 9.27 4.72
CA ALA A 126 -10.14 10.09 4.67
C ALA A 126 -10.34 11.32 3.77
N LYS A 127 -10.92 11.16 2.59
CA LYS A 127 -11.26 12.26 1.68
C LYS A 127 -12.28 13.23 2.28
N ALA A 128 -13.35 12.71 2.89
CA ALA A 128 -14.40 13.52 3.51
C ALA A 128 -13.88 14.39 4.65
N ASN A 129 -12.83 13.97 5.35
CA ASN A 129 -12.22 14.69 6.45
C ASN A 129 -10.92 15.43 6.08
N ASN A 130 -10.53 15.46 4.82
CA ASN A 130 -9.29 16.07 4.32
C ASN A 130 -8.01 15.48 4.96
N PHE A 131 -8.00 14.20 5.27
CA PHE A 131 -6.85 13.49 5.81
C PHE A 131 -5.95 13.01 4.67
N THR A 132 -5.05 13.88 4.21
CA THR A 132 -4.21 13.63 3.02
C THR A 132 -3.32 12.40 3.16
N THR A 133 -2.73 12.18 4.33
CA THR A 133 -1.88 11.01 4.61
C THR A 133 -2.66 9.71 4.53
N GLU A 134 -3.86 9.68 5.11
CA GLU A 134 -4.74 8.52 5.07
C GLU A 134 -5.29 8.28 3.66
N VAL A 135 -5.58 9.35 2.89
CA VAL A 135 -5.94 9.21 1.48
C VAL A 135 -4.79 8.55 0.71
N GLU A 136 -3.55 8.98 0.90
CA GLU A 136 -2.40 8.33 0.27
C GLU A 136 -2.24 6.86 0.68
N GLN A 137 -2.54 6.55 1.93
CA GLN A 137 -2.43 5.20 2.48
C GLN A 137 -3.51 4.25 1.95
N PHE A 138 -4.76 4.69 1.88
CA PHE A 138 -5.91 3.83 1.61
C PHE A 138 -6.46 3.94 0.18
N SER A 139 -6.04 4.94 -0.61
CA SER A 139 -6.54 5.09 -1.98
C SER A 139 -6.12 3.92 -2.87
N GLY A 140 -7.09 3.31 -3.52
CA GLY A 140 -6.91 2.13 -4.36
C GLY A 140 -6.43 0.90 -3.59
N THR A 141 -6.12 -0.18 -4.32
CA THR A 141 -5.59 -1.41 -3.73
C THR A 141 -4.09 -1.29 -3.54
N LYS A 142 -3.66 -1.26 -2.28
CA LYS A 142 -2.24 -1.14 -1.92
C LYS A 142 -1.81 -2.21 -0.93
N VAL A 143 -0.59 -2.71 -1.09
CA VAL A 143 0.11 -3.55 -0.11
C VAL A 143 1.38 -2.83 0.28
N TYR A 144 1.52 -2.53 1.58
CA TYR A 144 2.62 -1.70 2.11
C TYR A 144 2.78 -0.34 1.40
N GLY A 145 1.66 0.25 0.97
CA GLY A 145 1.66 1.53 0.26
C GLY A 145 2.04 1.46 -1.23
N PHE A 146 2.31 0.26 -1.77
CA PHE A 146 2.55 0.06 -3.20
C PHE A 146 1.26 -0.35 -3.91
N PRO A 147 0.93 0.25 -5.05
CA PRO A 147 -0.23 -0.13 -5.85
C PRO A 147 -0.04 -1.52 -6.42
N VAL A 148 -1.07 -2.37 -6.27
CA VAL A 148 -1.01 -3.78 -6.66
C VAL A 148 -2.34 -4.28 -7.23
N VAL A 149 -2.21 -5.33 -8.04
CA VAL A 149 -3.30 -6.22 -8.44
C VAL A 149 -3.26 -7.42 -7.49
N LEU A 150 -4.40 -7.69 -6.86
CA LEU A 150 -4.54 -8.82 -5.93
C LEU A 150 -5.41 -9.91 -6.53
N SER A 151 -5.00 -11.16 -6.36
CA SER A 151 -5.81 -12.30 -6.77
C SER A 151 -5.73 -13.44 -5.77
N ALA A 152 -6.87 -14.09 -5.57
CA ALA A 152 -7.00 -15.35 -4.87
C ALA A 152 -7.06 -16.48 -5.91
N LEU A 153 -6.38 -17.57 -5.63
CA LEU A 153 -6.31 -18.74 -6.50
C LEU A 153 -7.07 -19.90 -5.85
N PHE A 154 -8.10 -20.37 -6.52
CA PHE A 154 -8.96 -21.45 -6.04
C PHE A 154 -8.72 -22.72 -6.81
N ASP A 155 -8.71 -23.87 -6.16
CA ASP A 155 -8.81 -25.16 -6.82
C ASP A 155 -10.25 -25.41 -7.33
N ALA A 156 -10.44 -26.51 -8.07
CA ALA A 156 -11.76 -26.89 -8.58
C ALA A 156 -12.80 -27.15 -7.47
N GLY A 157 -12.36 -27.47 -6.25
CA GLY A 157 -13.19 -27.66 -5.07
C GLY A 157 -13.63 -26.36 -4.39
N GLY A 158 -13.03 -25.22 -4.74
CA GLY A 158 -13.28 -23.94 -4.10
C GLY A 158 -12.45 -23.70 -2.85
N VAL A 159 -11.35 -24.41 -2.71
CA VAL A 159 -10.39 -24.17 -1.65
C VAL A 159 -9.40 -23.10 -2.11
N LEU A 160 -9.13 -22.11 -1.26
CA LEU A 160 -8.10 -21.11 -1.50
C LEU A 160 -6.71 -21.79 -1.43
N VAL A 161 -6.09 -21.97 -2.57
CA VAL A 161 -4.77 -22.64 -2.70
C VAL A 161 -3.64 -21.67 -2.96
N GLY A 162 -3.93 -20.40 -3.22
CA GLY A 162 -2.88 -19.40 -3.42
C GLY A 162 -3.37 -17.96 -3.35
N LEU A 163 -2.41 -17.07 -3.13
CA LEU A 163 -2.55 -15.62 -3.21
C LEU A 163 -1.51 -15.09 -4.18
N ARG A 164 -1.91 -14.16 -5.04
CA ARG A 164 -1.04 -13.48 -6.00
C ARG A 164 -1.10 -11.99 -5.78
N ILE A 165 0.06 -11.37 -5.66
CA ILE A 165 0.24 -9.92 -5.51
C ILE A 165 1.18 -9.47 -6.63
N VAL A 166 0.70 -8.61 -7.51
CA VAL A 166 1.49 -8.09 -8.63
C VAL A 166 1.45 -6.58 -8.59
N SER A 167 2.60 -5.92 -8.68
CA SER A 167 2.63 -4.45 -8.77
C SER A 167 1.82 -3.96 -9.96
N ASP A 168 0.97 -2.95 -9.76
CA ASP A 168 0.08 -2.43 -10.81
C ASP A 168 0.81 -1.40 -11.69
N PRO A 169 1.12 -1.73 -12.95
CA PRO A 169 1.81 -0.81 -13.85
C PRO A 169 0.92 0.33 -14.35
N ARG A 170 -0.39 0.28 -14.11
CA ARG A 170 -1.37 1.28 -14.54
C ARG A 170 -1.52 2.43 -13.56
N ASP A 171 -1.04 2.27 -12.32
CA ASP A 171 -1.11 3.32 -11.31
C ASP A 171 -0.29 4.54 -11.75
N PRO A 172 -0.87 5.75 -11.74
CA PRO A 172 -0.19 6.96 -12.18
C PRO A 172 0.79 7.53 -11.14
N SER A 173 0.83 6.97 -9.94
CA SER A 173 1.67 7.47 -8.86
C SER A 173 3.15 7.14 -9.08
N ARG A 174 4.02 7.94 -8.45
CA ARG A 174 5.48 7.65 -8.43
C ARG A 174 5.81 6.31 -7.76
N ARG A 175 4.92 5.79 -6.91
CA ARG A 175 5.09 4.48 -6.26
C ARG A 175 5.19 3.32 -7.26
N ARG A 176 4.62 3.48 -8.45
CA ARG A 176 4.82 2.52 -9.54
C ARG A 176 6.30 2.38 -9.92
N GLU A 177 7.02 3.49 -9.98
CA GLU A 177 8.45 3.49 -10.34
C GLU A 177 9.31 2.80 -9.26
N GLU A 178 8.86 2.85 -8.02
CA GLU A 178 9.52 2.24 -6.86
C GLU A 178 9.01 0.82 -6.54
N ALA A 179 8.15 0.24 -7.39
CA ALA A 179 7.48 -1.04 -7.12
C ALA A 179 8.46 -2.16 -6.75
N TYR A 180 9.69 -2.15 -7.30
CA TYR A 180 10.74 -3.10 -6.94
C TYR A 180 11.03 -3.14 -5.43
N ALA A 181 10.79 -2.06 -4.70
CA ALA A 181 11.03 -1.98 -3.26
C ALA A 181 10.01 -2.78 -2.43
N LEU A 182 8.82 -3.10 -2.99
CA LEU A 182 7.81 -3.96 -2.35
C LEU A 182 8.40 -5.31 -1.91
N ARG A 183 9.41 -5.83 -2.64
CA ARG A 183 10.11 -7.07 -2.27
C ARG A 183 10.63 -7.06 -0.83
N ASN A 184 11.15 -5.91 -0.36
CA ASN A 184 11.75 -5.80 0.97
C ASN A 184 10.70 -5.94 2.07
N PHE A 185 9.49 -5.46 1.83
CA PHE A 185 8.37 -5.59 2.76
C PHE A 185 7.84 -7.03 2.77
N ILE A 186 7.72 -7.64 1.61
CA ILE A 186 7.29 -9.05 1.49
C ILE A 186 8.31 -9.97 2.17
N THR A 187 9.60 -9.81 1.87
CA THR A 187 10.64 -10.63 2.52
C THR A 187 10.70 -10.39 4.02
N GLY A 188 10.50 -9.14 4.47
CA GLY A 188 10.40 -8.81 5.89
C GLY A 188 9.25 -9.53 6.60
N ARG A 189 8.08 -9.63 5.95
CA ARG A 189 6.89 -10.30 6.50
C ARG A 189 7.10 -11.80 6.72
N PHE A 190 7.72 -12.46 5.75
CA PHE A 190 7.93 -13.91 5.79
C PHE A 190 9.31 -14.31 6.34
N GLY A 191 10.03 -13.37 6.97
CA GLY A 191 11.40 -13.57 7.44
C GLY A 191 12.42 -13.34 6.34
N ARG A 192 13.44 -12.55 6.63
CA ARG A 192 14.48 -12.15 5.66
C ARG A 192 15.38 -13.31 5.24
N ASP A 193 15.59 -14.25 6.15
CA ASP A 193 16.46 -15.41 5.93
C ASP A 193 15.70 -16.56 5.26
N GLY A 194 16.42 -17.49 4.62
CA GLY A 194 15.89 -18.70 4.05
C GLY A 194 15.17 -18.51 2.69
N TRP A 195 15.39 -17.38 2.02
CA TRP A 195 15.04 -17.22 0.61
C TRP A 195 16.16 -17.75 -0.27
N ASP A 196 15.79 -18.68 -1.15
CA ASP A 196 16.66 -19.14 -2.24
C ASP A 196 16.42 -18.23 -3.44
N CYS A 197 17.42 -17.41 -3.77
CA CYS A 197 17.31 -16.36 -4.79
C CYS A 197 18.31 -16.59 -5.92
N VAL A 198 17.83 -16.47 -7.14
CA VAL A 198 18.63 -16.52 -8.36
C VAL A 198 18.62 -15.14 -9.01
N ASP A 199 19.80 -14.54 -9.16
CA ASP A 199 20.00 -13.33 -9.94
C ASP A 199 20.26 -13.68 -11.41
N HIS A 200 19.53 -13.04 -12.32
CA HIS A 200 19.64 -13.25 -13.74
C HIS A 200 20.39 -12.09 -14.39
N SER A 201 21.19 -12.40 -15.39
CA SER A 201 21.81 -11.40 -16.26
C SER A 201 20.76 -10.69 -17.12
N LEU A 202 21.12 -9.49 -17.59
CA LEU A 202 20.33 -8.80 -18.61
C LEU A 202 20.34 -9.62 -19.90
N ALA A 203 19.18 -9.73 -20.53
CA ALA A 203 19.04 -10.35 -21.83
C ALA A 203 19.32 -9.34 -22.96
N ASP A 204 19.37 -9.83 -24.20
CA ASP A 204 19.51 -8.97 -25.36
C ASP A 204 18.38 -7.95 -25.45
N GLY A 205 18.77 -6.68 -25.51
CA GLY A 205 17.84 -5.56 -25.53
C GLY A 205 17.38 -5.07 -24.15
N GLU A 206 17.82 -5.71 -23.07
CA GLU A 206 17.63 -5.19 -21.71
C GLU A 206 18.85 -4.34 -21.29
N THR A 207 18.60 -3.27 -20.54
CA THR A 207 19.65 -2.38 -20.03
C THR A 207 19.36 -1.97 -18.59
N ALA A 208 20.40 -1.57 -17.86
CA ALA A 208 20.27 -1.04 -16.52
C ALA A 208 19.60 0.35 -16.52
N VAL A 209 18.84 0.64 -15.47
CA VAL A 209 18.30 1.97 -15.15
C VAL A 209 19.43 2.74 -14.45
N LEU A 210 19.94 3.79 -15.09
CA LEU A 210 21.17 4.48 -14.68
C LEU A 210 22.37 3.52 -14.66
N ARG A 211 22.68 2.90 -13.56
CA ARG A 211 23.76 1.91 -13.40
C ARG A 211 23.32 0.68 -12.60
N THR A 212 22.03 0.58 -12.32
CA THR A 212 21.47 -0.45 -11.45
C THR A 212 20.38 -1.21 -12.18
N PHE A 213 20.34 -2.52 -12.00
CA PHE A 213 19.22 -3.34 -12.40
C PHE A 213 18.95 -4.41 -11.34
N ILE A 214 17.72 -4.93 -11.35
CA ILE A 214 17.31 -6.09 -10.55
C ILE A 214 16.57 -7.01 -11.50
N LYS A 215 17.02 -8.25 -11.58
CA LYS A 215 16.37 -9.34 -12.30
C LYS A 215 16.55 -10.60 -11.47
N GLN A 216 15.67 -10.76 -10.49
CA GLN A 216 15.82 -11.75 -9.44
C GLN A 216 14.54 -12.56 -9.27
N ASP A 217 14.70 -13.87 -9.09
CA ASP A 217 13.64 -14.81 -8.73
C ASP A 217 14.02 -15.49 -7.43
N CYS A 218 13.12 -15.40 -6.44
CA CYS A 218 13.34 -15.99 -5.12
C CYS A 218 12.24 -16.98 -4.78
N ARG A 219 12.58 -17.99 -3.99
CA ARG A 219 11.65 -18.98 -3.45
C ARG A 219 11.92 -19.23 -1.98
N LYS A 220 10.85 -19.48 -1.21
CA LYS A 220 10.94 -19.85 0.20
C LYS A 220 9.82 -20.79 0.56
N THR A 221 10.15 -21.90 1.24
CA THR A 221 9.15 -22.74 1.92
C THR A 221 8.86 -22.14 3.29
N ILE A 222 7.58 -21.99 3.63
CA ILE A 222 7.10 -21.43 4.90
C ILE A 222 6.34 -22.54 5.60
N ASP A 223 6.89 -23.00 6.72
CA ASP A 223 6.35 -24.12 7.48
C ASP A 223 4.89 -23.87 7.88
N GLY A 224 4.04 -24.85 7.62
CA GLY A 224 2.62 -24.80 7.92
C GLY A 224 1.79 -23.86 7.03
N VAL A 225 2.42 -23.11 6.12
CA VAL A 225 1.73 -22.18 5.22
C VAL A 225 1.80 -22.63 3.77
N GLY A 226 2.99 -22.83 3.22
CA GLY A 226 3.17 -23.19 1.82
C GLY A 226 4.46 -22.68 1.22
N VAL A 227 4.46 -22.43 -0.08
CA VAL A 227 5.62 -21.96 -0.83
C VAL A 227 5.39 -20.53 -1.31
N ALA A 228 6.29 -19.64 -0.97
CA ALA A 228 6.36 -18.28 -1.47
C ALA A 228 7.33 -18.20 -2.65
N THR A 229 6.90 -17.57 -3.73
CA THR A 229 7.76 -17.18 -4.85
C THR A 229 7.72 -15.66 -5.01
N LEU A 230 8.85 -15.07 -5.36
CA LEU A 230 8.98 -13.62 -5.47
C LEU A 230 9.88 -13.27 -6.66
N GLN A 231 9.28 -12.68 -7.67
CA GLN A 231 10.01 -12.17 -8.83
C GLN A 231 10.13 -10.65 -8.70
N THR A 232 11.33 -10.14 -8.93
CA THR A 232 11.61 -8.70 -8.92
C THR A 232 12.32 -8.31 -10.20
N ARG A 233 11.79 -7.27 -10.86
CA ARG A 233 12.37 -6.69 -12.08
C ARG A 233 12.49 -5.19 -11.91
N TYR A 234 13.68 -4.67 -12.18
CA TYR A 234 13.98 -3.24 -12.28
C TYR A 234 15.02 -3.06 -13.37
N LEU A 235 14.56 -2.79 -14.58
CA LEU A 235 15.40 -2.72 -15.77
C LEU A 235 14.66 -2.02 -16.91
N ARG A 236 15.36 -1.67 -17.98
CA ARG A 236 14.78 -1.20 -19.25
C ARG A 236 14.75 -2.34 -20.26
N LYS A 237 13.67 -2.44 -21.00
CA LYS A 237 13.53 -3.32 -22.16
C LYS A 237 13.65 -2.50 -23.45
N LYS A 238 14.08 -3.15 -24.52
CA LYS A 238 14.15 -2.52 -25.85
C LYS A 238 12.76 -1.98 -26.23
N GLY A 239 12.73 -0.72 -26.69
CA GLY A 239 11.50 -0.06 -27.12
C GLY A 239 10.66 0.57 -26.00
N GLN A 240 11.16 0.57 -24.75
CA GLN A 240 10.54 1.35 -23.67
C GLN A 240 11.02 2.80 -23.76
N SER A 241 10.40 3.57 -24.63
CA SER A 241 10.56 5.03 -24.69
C SER A 241 9.29 5.69 -24.15
N GLN A 242 9.44 6.86 -23.57
CA GLN A 242 8.34 7.72 -23.16
C GLN A 242 8.41 9.02 -23.95
N TYR A 243 7.30 9.36 -24.59
CA TYR A 243 7.12 10.66 -25.19
C TYR A 243 6.82 11.70 -24.11
N ASP A 244 7.67 12.72 -24.00
CA ASP A 244 7.42 13.87 -23.12
C ASP A 244 6.69 14.96 -23.93
N PRO A 245 5.38 15.18 -23.68
CA PRO A 245 4.59 16.16 -24.44
C PRO A 245 5.03 17.61 -24.21
N ARG A 246 5.84 17.89 -23.19
CA ARG A 246 6.36 19.24 -22.92
C ARG A 246 7.61 19.56 -23.73
N THR A 247 8.41 18.57 -24.03
CA THR A 247 9.68 18.75 -24.75
C THR A 247 9.61 18.27 -26.18
N ASP A 248 8.50 17.65 -26.59
CA ASP A 248 8.30 17.02 -27.90
C ASP A 248 9.41 16.03 -28.26
N ARG A 249 9.91 15.32 -27.26
CA ARG A 249 11.03 14.38 -27.41
C ARG A 249 10.66 13.01 -26.86
N GLU A 250 11.13 12.00 -27.56
CA GLU A 250 11.21 10.66 -27.01
C GLU A 250 12.35 10.61 -25.98
N THR A 251 12.03 10.20 -24.77
CA THR A 251 13.03 10.02 -23.70
C THR A 251 13.15 8.54 -23.39
N ASP A 252 14.36 8.09 -23.04
CA ASP A 252 14.61 6.74 -22.52
C ASP A 252 13.97 6.50 -21.13
N GLY A 253 12.84 7.17 -20.87
CA GLY A 253 12.31 7.38 -19.54
C GLY A 253 11.62 6.18 -18.93
N GLN A 254 11.06 5.29 -19.72
CA GLN A 254 10.35 4.15 -19.16
C GLN A 254 11.31 3.01 -18.80
N PHE A 255 11.04 2.43 -17.65
CA PHE A 255 11.69 1.22 -17.18
C PHE A 255 10.63 0.33 -16.52
N GLU A 256 10.90 -0.96 -16.50
CA GLU A 256 10.10 -1.91 -15.75
C GLU A 256 10.51 -1.83 -14.27
N SER A 257 9.55 -1.54 -13.42
CA SER A 257 9.66 -1.70 -11.97
C SER A 257 8.52 -2.61 -11.56
N HIS A 258 8.80 -3.87 -11.29
CA HIS A 258 7.80 -4.90 -11.15
C HIS A 258 8.15 -5.87 -10.04
N VAL A 259 7.15 -6.21 -9.24
CA VAL A 259 7.20 -7.30 -8.27
C VAL A 259 6.00 -8.20 -8.50
N ARG A 260 6.25 -9.50 -8.55
CA ARG A 260 5.24 -10.54 -8.53
C ARG A 260 5.52 -11.47 -7.36
N PHE A 261 4.59 -11.58 -6.48
CA PHE A 261 4.62 -12.48 -5.34
C PHE A 261 3.48 -13.47 -5.45
N GLU A 262 3.76 -14.74 -5.26
CA GLU A 262 2.75 -15.79 -5.10
C GLU A 262 3.04 -16.59 -3.85
N LEU A 263 2.00 -16.82 -3.06
CA LEU A 263 2.01 -17.75 -1.93
C LEU A 263 1.06 -18.89 -2.27
N THR A 264 1.56 -20.10 -2.36
CA THR A 264 0.77 -21.30 -2.73
C THR A 264 0.92 -22.38 -1.68
N LYS A 265 -0.14 -23.17 -1.50
CA LYS A 265 -0.16 -24.32 -0.58
C LYS A 265 0.61 -25.50 -1.16
#